data_02ea21ad16a0eb6838ab6f27fb68393d
#
_entry.id   02ea21ad16a0eb6838ab6f27fb68393d
#
_cell.length_a   1.000
_cell.length_b   1.000
_cell.length_c   1.000
_cell.angle_alpha   90.00
_cell.angle_beta   90.00
_cell.angle_gamma   90.00
#
_symmetry.space_group_name_H-M   'P 1'
#
loop_
_entity.id
_entity.type
_entity.pdbx_description
1 polymer ?
#
loop_
_entity_poly.entity_id
_entity_poly.type
_entity_poly.pdbx_seq_one_letter_code
_entity_poly.pdbx_strand_id
1 'polypeptide(L)'
;MRQGFPRFFRAAVAVALLCGGVANAQEKRKVAFFGFELINTSPEPVGEGERRRIALVGELFAKMLTDSGRYEITPLSDALRRKIAASAEISGCNGCQIEWAREAGADIAAFGTVQKVSNLILNENIYMDSVADGAPFYSRSVDIRGNTDESWSRGMKYLLGEYFLKQK
;
A
#
# COMPACT_ATOMS: atom_id res chain seq x y z
N MET A 1 2.61 7.73 89.74
CA MET A 1 3.38 7.01 88.73
C MET A 1 2.51 6.80 87.50
N ARG A 2 2.73 7.59 86.46
CA ARG A 2 2.01 7.46 85.17
C ARG A 2 3.06 7.30 84.08
N GLN A 3 3.14 6.11 83.53
CA GLN A 3 4.03 5.81 82.39
C GLN A 3 3.34 6.21 81.06
N GLY A 4 3.98 7.05 80.32
CA GLY A 4 3.56 7.47 78.96
C GLY A 4 4.08 6.52 77.93
N PHE A 5 3.18 6.02 77.09
CA PHE A 5 3.54 5.21 75.89
C PHE A 5 3.88 6.12 74.70
N PRO A 6 4.96 5.87 73.96
CA PRO A 6 5.26 6.59 72.74
C PRO A 6 4.41 6.08 71.54
N ARG A 7 3.74 7.02 70.86
CA ARG A 7 3.01 6.77 69.62
C ARG A 7 4.00 6.70 68.45
N PHE A 8 4.15 5.50 67.92
CA PHE A 8 4.87 5.31 66.62
C PHE A 8 3.98 5.77 65.49
N PHE A 9 4.40 6.84 64.79
CA PHE A 9 3.85 7.31 63.52
C PHE A 9 4.33 6.40 62.42
N ARG A 10 3.45 5.56 61.85
CA ARG A 10 3.75 4.77 60.64
C ARG A 10 3.51 5.68 59.46
N ALA A 11 4.58 6.15 58.81
CA ALA A 11 4.51 6.80 57.49
C ALA A 11 4.31 5.72 56.44
N ALA A 12 3.12 5.70 55.82
CA ALA A 12 2.85 4.87 54.68
C ALA A 12 3.40 5.60 53.44
N VAL A 13 4.49 5.05 52.85
CA VAL A 13 5.00 5.52 51.56
C VAL A 13 4.17 4.86 50.46
N ALA A 14 3.31 5.63 49.82
CA ALA A 14 2.58 5.21 48.62
C ALA A 14 3.52 5.26 47.43
N VAL A 15 4.01 4.13 46.97
CA VAL A 15 4.74 3.99 45.71
C VAL A 15 3.71 3.98 44.57
N ALA A 16 3.53 5.11 43.89
CA ALA A 16 2.76 5.20 42.65
C ALA A 16 3.55 4.53 41.53
N LEU A 17 3.19 3.31 41.13
CA LEU A 17 3.64 2.66 39.89
C LEU A 17 3.04 3.40 38.69
N LEU A 18 3.81 4.29 38.08
CA LEU A 18 3.53 4.83 36.74
C LEU A 18 3.73 3.70 35.71
N CYS A 19 2.67 2.94 35.45
CA CYS A 19 2.59 2.09 34.26
C CYS A 19 2.54 3.00 33.04
N GLY A 20 3.73 3.40 32.54
CA GLY A 20 3.88 3.99 31.23
C GLY A 20 3.48 2.95 30.18
N GLY A 21 2.26 3.06 29.66
CA GLY A 21 1.84 2.29 28.49
C GLY A 21 2.75 2.62 27.33
N VAL A 22 3.67 1.73 26.96
CA VAL A 22 4.36 1.76 25.67
C VAL A 22 3.28 1.56 24.61
N ALA A 23 2.85 2.68 23.98
CA ALA A 23 2.07 2.62 22.75
C ALA A 23 2.93 1.87 21.74
N ASN A 24 2.59 0.61 21.48
CA ASN A 24 3.21 -0.20 20.43
C ASN A 24 2.78 0.44 19.10
N ALA A 25 3.56 1.39 18.59
CA ALA A 25 3.37 1.90 17.23
C ALA A 25 3.61 0.70 16.30
N GLN A 26 2.53 0.17 15.74
CA GLN A 26 2.61 -0.92 14.78
C GLN A 26 3.50 -0.46 13.62
N GLU A 27 4.61 -1.14 13.39
CA GLU A 27 5.52 -0.83 12.30
C GLU A 27 4.79 -0.90 10.97
N LYS A 28 4.93 0.14 10.15
CA LYS A 28 4.29 0.20 8.84
C LYS A 28 4.93 -0.81 7.91
N ARG A 29 4.11 -1.55 7.18
CA ARG A 29 4.62 -2.46 6.16
C ARG A 29 5.13 -1.69 4.95
N LYS A 30 6.30 -2.05 4.47
CA LYS A 30 6.98 -1.42 3.34
C LYS A 30 6.47 -1.99 2.01
N VAL A 31 6.07 -1.10 1.11
CA VAL A 31 5.51 -1.48 -0.19
C VAL A 31 6.41 -0.93 -1.31
N ALA A 32 7.03 -1.80 -2.08
CA ALA A 32 7.63 -1.43 -3.36
C ALA A 32 6.51 -1.38 -4.41
N PHE A 33 6.18 -0.17 -4.84
CA PHE A 33 5.14 0.05 -5.84
C PHE A 33 5.76 0.34 -7.21
N PHE A 34 5.40 -0.48 -8.20
CA PHE A 34 5.97 -0.45 -9.55
C PHE A 34 5.10 0.29 -10.58
N GLY A 35 3.99 0.88 -10.12
CA GLY A 35 3.10 1.64 -10.98
C GLY A 35 1.96 0.81 -11.57
N PHE A 36 1.29 1.40 -12.56
CA PHE A 36 0.24 0.76 -13.35
C PHE A 36 0.66 0.65 -14.80
N GLU A 37 0.30 -0.45 -15.45
CA GLU A 37 0.43 -0.68 -16.89
C GLU A 37 -0.93 -0.53 -17.58
N LEU A 38 -0.91 0.02 -18.80
CA LEU A 38 -2.10 0.10 -19.65
C LEU A 38 -2.07 -1.03 -20.68
N ILE A 39 -3.00 -1.97 -20.55
CA ILE A 39 -3.22 -3.05 -21.50
C ILE A 39 -4.33 -2.61 -22.47
N ASN A 40 -3.94 -2.12 -23.63
CA ASN A 40 -4.91 -1.68 -24.63
C ASN A 40 -5.30 -2.80 -25.58
N THR A 41 -6.51 -3.31 -25.44
CA THR A 41 -7.11 -4.32 -26.34
C THR A 41 -8.16 -3.70 -27.26
N SER A 42 -8.36 -2.36 -27.20
CA SER A 42 -9.25 -1.64 -28.08
C SER A 42 -8.61 -1.36 -29.45
N PRO A 43 -9.39 -1.13 -30.50
CA PRO A 43 -8.83 -0.75 -31.80
C PRO A 43 -8.26 0.67 -31.82
N GLU A 44 -8.58 1.51 -30.82
CA GLU A 44 -8.08 2.88 -30.75
C GLU A 44 -6.68 2.92 -30.13
N PRO A 45 -5.79 3.78 -30.65
CA PRO A 45 -4.45 3.94 -30.07
C PRO A 45 -4.53 4.55 -28.66
N VAL A 46 -3.51 4.30 -27.87
CA VAL A 46 -3.34 4.92 -26.54
C VAL A 46 -3.02 6.40 -26.72
N GLY A 47 -3.88 7.27 -26.19
CA GLY A 47 -3.71 8.71 -26.19
C GLY A 47 -2.96 9.25 -24.97
N GLU A 48 -2.73 10.57 -24.95
CA GLU A 48 -2.13 11.25 -23.78
C GLU A 48 -3.04 11.21 -22.56
N GLY A 49 -4.36 11.18 -22.76
CA GLY A 49 -5.35 11.07 -21.70
C GLY A 49 -5.17 9.80 -20.87
N GLU A 50 -5.00 8.65 -21.52
CA GLU A 50 -4.78 7.38 -20.84
C GLU A 50 -3.42 7.36 -20.12
N ARG A 51 -2.36 7.87 -20.76
CA ARG A 51 -1.03 7.96 -20.12
C ARG A 51 -1.08 8.80 -18.83
N ARG A 52 -1.78 9.93 -18.86
CA ARG A 52 -1.98 10.76 -17.66
C ARG A 52 -2.81 10.04 -16.60
N ARG A 53 -3.83 9.29 -16.98
CA ARG A 53 -4.68 8.55 -16.03
C ARG A 53 -3.94 7.40 -15.35
N ILE A 54 -3.04 6.73 -16.07
CA ILE A 54 -2.13 5.72 -15.45
C ILE A 54 -1.31 6.35 -14.32
N ALA A 55 -0.74 7.54 -14.54
CA ALA A 55 -0.03 8.25 -13.48
C ALA A 55 -0.96 8.65 -12.33
N LEU A 56 -2.15 9.19 -12.65
CA LEU A 56 -3.17 9.60 -11.67
C LEU A 56 -3.58 8.45 -10.73
N VAL A 57 -3.89 7.26 -11.27
CA VAL A 57 -4.28 6.12 -10.41
C VAL A 57 -3.10 5.59 -9.61
N GLY A 58 -1.87 5.66 -10.15
CA GLY A 58 -0.66 5.31 -9.42
C GLY A 58 -0.41 6.24 -8.22
N GLU A 59 -0.53 7.54 -8.41
CA GLU A 59 -0.41 8.53 -7.34
C GLU A 59 -1.51 8.34 -6.29
N LEU A 60 -2.74 8.10 -6.73
CA LEU A 60 -3.87 7.86 -5.84
C LEU A 60 -3.69 6.58 -5.01
N PHE A 61 -3.21 5.50 -5.63
CA PHE A 61 -2.87 4.25 -4.95
C PHE A 61 -1.84 4.49 -3.83
N ALA A 62 -0.70 5.10 -4.18
CA ALA A 62 0.38 5.37 -3.23
C ALA A 62 -0.10 6.27 -2.07
N LYS A 63 -0.86 7.33 -2.40
CA LYS A 63 -1.44 8.24 -1.41
C LYS A 63 -2.39 7.51 -0.45
N MET A 64 -3.33 6.71 -0.94
CA MET A 64 -4.30 6.00 -0.10
C MET A 64 -3.61 5.00 0.84
N LEU A 65 -2.58 4.28 0.38
CA LEU A 65 -1.80 3.40 1.24
C LEU A 65 -1.10 4.18 2.35
N THR A 66 -0.42 5.27 2.02
CA THR A 66 0.30 6.11 2.99
C THR A 66 -0.65 6.74 4.00
N ASP A 67 -1.76 7.32 3.54
CA ASP A 67 -2.78 7.95 4.40
C ASP A 67 -3.43 6.97 5.38
N SER A 68 -3.46 5.67 5.05
CA SER A 68 -3.98 4.65 5.97
C SER A 68 -3.16 4.49 7.26
N GLY A 69 -1.94 5.00 7.29
CA GLY A 69 -1.01 4.87 8.41
C GLY A 69 -0.42 3.46 8.59
N ARG A 70 -0.88 2.46 7.82
CA ARG A 70 -0.45 1.04 7.92
C ARG A 70 0.68 0.66 6.97
N TYR A 71 0.88 1.46 5.93
CA TYR A 71 1.84 1.19 4.85
C TYR A 71 2.71 2.41 4.59
N GLU A 72 3.91 2.17 4.09
CA GLU A 72 4.79 3.19 3.53
C GLU A 72 5.29 2.75 2.15
N ILE A 73 5.38 3.68 1.21
CA ILE A 73 5.93 3.40 -0.11
C ILE A 73 7.45 3.49 -0.04
N THR A 74 8.12 2.37 -0.35
CA THR A 74 9.58 2.29 -0.39
C THR A 74 10.11 3.01 -1.64
N PRO A 75 11.02 3.97 -1.50
CA PRO A 75 11.66 4.60 -2.65
C PRO A 75 12.50 3.57 -3.45
N LEU A 76 12.30 3.53 -4.76
CA LEU A 76 13.12 2.71 -5.64
C LEU A 76 14.42 3.47 -5.97
N SER A 77 15.58 2.82 -5.88
CA SER A 77 16.85 3.39 -6.29
C SER A 77 16.88 3.67 -7.80
N ASP A 78 17.71 4.62 -8.25
CA ASP A 78 17.83 4.91 -9.68
C ASP A 78 18.37 3.71 -10.48
N ALA A 79 19.21 2.89 -9.86
CA ALA A 79 19.69 1.65 -10.48
C ALA A 79 18.54 0.67 -10.72
N LEU A 80 17.68 0.47 -9.70
CA LEU A 80 16.52 -0.39 -9.79
C LEU A 80 15.49 0.15 -10.80
N ARG A 81 15.23 1.47 -10.81
CA ARG A 81 14.36 2.10 -11.83
C ARG A 81 14.83 1.84 -13.25
N ARG A 82 16.14 1.96 -13.52
CA ARG A 82 16.72 1.64 -14.83
C ARG A 82 16.57 0.16 -15.18
N LYS A 83 16.80 -0.73 -14.22
CA LYS A 83 16.62 -2.18 -14.40
C LYS A 83 15.17 -2.53 -14.77
N ILE A 84 14.19 -1.95 -14.07
CA ILE A 84 12.75 -2.12 -14.35
C ILE A 84 12.42 -1.58 -15.74
N ALA A 85 12.86 -0.38 -16.08
CA ALA A 85 12.58 0.24 -17.39
C ALA A 85 13.20 -0.52 -18.58
N ALA A 86 14.27 -1.30 -18.35
CA ALA A 86 14.90 -2.16 -19.36
C ALA A 86 14.28 -3.56 -19.43
N SER A 87 13.37 -3.89 -18.53
CA SER A 87 12.71 -5.20 -18.45
C SER A 87 11.43 -5.23 -19.29
N ALA A 88 10.88 -6.43 -19.48
CA ALA A 88 9.52 -6.58 -20.02
C ALA A 88 8.48 -5.97 -19.07
N GLU A 89 7.26 -5.79 -19.56
CA GLU A 89 6.13 -5.35 -18.75
C GLU A 89 5.99 -6.23 -17.50
N ILE A 90 5.72 -5.60 -16.36
CA ILE A 90 5.69 -6.28 -15.06
C ILE A 90 4.61 -7.36 -15.00
N SER A 91 3.47 -7.14 -15.67
CA SER A 91 2.39 -8.12 -15.78
C SER A 91 2.79 -9.41 -16.51
N GLY A 92 3.86 -9.35 -17.33
CA GLY A 92 4.39 -10.51 -18.08
C GLY A 92 5.68 -11.09 -17.53
N CYS A 93 6.26 -10.54 -16.47
CA CYS A 93 7.61 -10.91 -16.03
C CYS A 93 7.71 -12.11 -15.08
N ASN A 94 6.59 -12.73 -14.74
CA ASN A 94 6.54 -14.02 -14.04
C ASN A 94 7.31 -14.07 -12.70
N GLY A 95 7.16 -13.05 -11.86
CA GLY A 95 7.73 -12.99 -10.50
C GLY A 95 8.87 -11.99 -10.29
N CYS A 96 9.28 -11.24 -11.32
CA CYS A 96 10.33 -10.23 -11.17
C CYS A 96 9.99 -9.15 -10.14
N GLN A 97 8.71 -8.85 -9.93
CA GLN A 97 8.25 -7.89 -8.93
C GLN A 97 8.70 -8.28 -7.51
N ILE A 98 8.75 -9.58 -7.21
CA ILE A 98 9.20 -10.08 -5.90
C ILE A 98 10.71 -9.82 -5.72
N GLU A 99 11.51 -10.08 -6.75
CA GLU A 99 12.96 -9.85 -6.71
C GLU A 99 13.27 -8.35 -6.59
N TRP A 100 12.57 -7.51 -7.35
CA TRP A 100 12.74 -6.05 -7.28
C TRP A 100 12.30 -5.47 -5.95
N ALA A 101 11.21 -5.96 -5.37
CA ALA A 101 10.75 -5.54 -4.06
C ALA A 101 11.73 -5.97 -2.95
N ARG A 102 12.30 -7.16 -3.06
CA ARG A 102 13.36 -7.62 -2.15
C ARG A 102 14.62 -6.76 -2.25
N GLU A 103 15.04 -6.41 -3.47
CA GLU A 103 16.16 -5.48 -3.71
C GLU A 103 15.89 -4.09 -3.12
N ALA A 104 14.65 -3.63 -3.16
CA ALA A 104 14.22 -2.36 -2.54
C ALA A 104 14.08 -2.43 -1.01
N GLY A 105 14.16 -3.60 -0.39
CA GLY A 105 13.97 -3.77 1.05
C GLY A 105 12.51 -3.62 1.50
N ALA A 106 11.55 -3.98 0.64
CA ALA A 106 10.12 -3.93 0.92
C ALA A 106 9.57 -5.29 1.40
N ASP A 107 8.42 -5.25 2.10
CA ASP A 107 7.70 -6.43 2.57
C ASP A 107 6.67 -6.91 1.53
N ILE A 108 6.21 -5.99 0.69
CA ILE A 108 5.16 -6.20 -0.31
C ILE A 108 5.64 -5.66 -1.66
N ALA A 109 5.48 -6.46 -2.71
CA ALA A 109 5.57 -6.04 -4.10
C ALA A 109 4.17 -5.65 -4.59
N ALA A 110 4.00 -4.45 -5.16
CA ALA A 110 2.70 -3.98 -5.63
C ALA A 110 2.79 -3.41 -7.04
N PHE A 111 1.83 -3.77 -7.88
CA PHE A 111 1.63 -3.17 -9.20
C PHE A 111 0.16 -3.27 -9.59
N GLY A 112 -0.22 -2.60 -10.65
CA GLY A 112 -1.56 -2.71 -11.19
C GLY A 112 -1.59 -2.71 -12.71
N THR A 113 -2.75 -3.03 -13.25
CA THR A 113 -3.03 -2.90 -14.68
C THR A 113 -4.37 -2.20 -14.89
N VAL A 114 -4.46 -1.45 -15.97
CA VAL A 114 -5.74 -0.98 -16.50
C VAL A 114 -5.91 -1.56 -17.89
N GLN A 115 -6.86 -2.47 -18.06
CA GLN A 115 -7.21 -2.99 -19.37
C GLN A 115 -8.27 -2.09 -20.01
N LYS A 116 -7.98 -1.57 -21.21
CA LYS A 116 -8.93 -0.83 -22.02
C LYS A 116 -9.46 -1.73 -23.13
N VAL A 117 -10.74 -2.10 -23.05
CA VAL A 117 -11.47 -2.82 -24.09
C VAL A 117 -12.11 -1.84 -25.07
N SER A 118 -12.59 -0.70 -24.56
CA SER A 118 -13.13 0.44 -25.32
C SER A 118 -13.11 1.69 -24.43
N ASN A 119 -13.54 2.84 -24.98
CA ASN A 119 -13.72 4.05 -24.18
C ASN A 119 -14.91 3.97 -23.18
N LEU A 120 -15.72 2.93 -23.24
CA LEU A 120 -16.83 2.71 -22.32
C LEU A 120 -16.55 1.58 -21.33
N ILE A 121 -15.66 0.65 -21.66
CA ILE A 121 -15.41 -0.56 -20.87
C ILE A 121 -13.92 -0.65 -20.59
N LEU A 122 -13.57 -0.49 -19.33
CA LEU A 122 -12.22 -0.68 -18.82
C LEU A 122 -12.27 -1.53 -17.54
N ASN A 123 -11.13 -2.09 -17.18
CA ASN A 123 -10.98 -2.90 -15.98
C ASN A 123 -9.70 -2.49 -15.25
N GLU A 124 -9.79 -2.15 -13.97
CA GLU A 124 -8.65 -1.87 -13.12
C GLU A 124 -8.33 -3.07 -12.24
N ASN A 125 -7.06 -3.43 -12.17
CA ASN A 125 -6.57 -4.53 -11.36
C ASN A 125 -5.44 -4.05 -10.44
N ILE A 126 -5.43 -4.58 -9.22
CA ILE A 126 -4.33 -4.42 -8.26
C ILE A 126 -3.80 -5.79 -7.90
N TYR A 127 -2.48 -5.92 -7.90
CA TYR A 127 -1.75 -7.10 -7.46
C TYR A 127 -0.74 -6.69 -6.40
N MET A 128 -0.78 -7.39 -5.27
CA MET A 128 0.19 -7.22 -4.19
C MET A 128 0.62 -8.59 -3.71
N ASP A 129 1.93 -8.82 -3.69
CA ASP A 129 2.52 -10.10 -3.32
C ASP A 129 3.42 -9.94 -2.10
N SER A 130 3.44 -10.92 -1.22
CA SER A 130 4.36 -10.99 -0.10
C SER A 130 5.78 -11.28 -0.59
N VAL A 131 6.76 -10.46 -0.20
CA VAL A 131 8.16 -10.65 -0.58
C VAL A 131 8.79 -11.83 0.14
N ALA A 132 8.27 -12.20 1.31
CA ALA A 132 8.81 -13.25 2.15
C ALA A 132 8.68 -14.64 1.50
N ASP A 133 7.53 -14.93 0.91
CA ASP A 133 7.19 -16.25 0.37
C ASP A 133 6.67 -16.20 -1.08
N GLY A 134 6.53 -15.01 -1.67
CA GLY A 134 6.00 -14.82 -3.02
C GLY A 134 4.50 -15.08 -3.14
N ALA A 135 3.81 -15.30 -2.04
CA ALA A 135 2.37 -15.58 -2.06
C ALA A 135 1.54 -14.32 -2.38
N PRO A 136 0.42 -14.45 -3.12
CA PRO A 136 -0.49 -13.34 -3.31
C PRO A 136 -1.01 -12.81 -1.96
N PHE A 137 -0.74 -11.54 -1.68
CA PHE A 137 -1.19 -10.86 -0.48
C PHE A 137 -2.56 -10.19 -0.71
N TYR A 138 -2.75 -9.60 -1.89
CA TYR A 138 -4.00 -9.00 -2.31
C TYR A 138 -4.08 -8.97 -3.84
N SER A 139 -5.19 -9.43 -4.39
CA SER A 139 -5.48 -9.34 -5.82
C SER A 139 -6.96 -9.04 -6.01
N ARG A 140 -7.29 -7.95 -6.67
CA ARG A 140 -8.67 -7.51 -6.92
C ARG A 140 -8.77 -6.74 -8.21
N SER A 141 -9.99 -6.81 -8.77
CA SER A 141 -10.37 -6.22 -10.04
C SER A 141 -11.68 -5.46 -9.91
N VAL A 142 -11.85 -4.39 -10.67
CA VAL A 142 -13.10 -3.65 -10.82
C VAL A 142 -13.30 -3.22 -12.26
N ASP A 143 -14.51 -3.42 -12.77
CA ASP A 143 -14.93 -2.84 -14.03
C ASP A 143 -15.32 -1.38 -13.84
N ILE A 144 -14.78 -0.50 -14.67
CA ILE A 144 -15.14 0.91 -14.71
C ILE A 144 -15.82 1.25 -16.02
N ARG A 145 -16.77 2.18 -15.95
CA ARG A 145 -17.54 2.66 -17.10
C ARG A 145 -17.10 4.07 -17.47
N GLY A 146 -16.64 4.22 -18.72
CA GLY A 146 -16.15 5.48 -19.24
C GLY A 146 -14.68 5.73 -18.97
N ASN A 147 -14.00 6.24 -19.99
CA ASN A 147 -12.57 6.54 -19.98
C ASN A 147 -12.32 7.99 -19.52
N THR A 148 -12.67 8.31 -18.26
CA THR A 148 -12.55 9.64 -17.65
C THR A 148 -11.72 9.60 -16.37
N ASP A 149 -11.10 10.71 -16.01
CA ASP A 149 -10.32 10.83 -14.76
C ASP A 149 -11.16 10.47 -13.53
N GLU A 150 -12.44 10.85 -13.52
CA GLU A 150 -13.37 10.52 -12.45
C GLU A 150 -13.64 9.02 -12.36
N SER A 151 -13.88 8.35 -13.48
CA SER A 151 -14.18 6.93 -13.53
C SER A 151 -13.01 6.09 -13.03
N TRP A 152 -11.80 6.40 -13.49
CA TRP A 152 -10.57 5.75 -13.03
C TRP A 152 -10.30 6.00 -11.54
N SER A 153 -10.42 7.25 -11.09
CA SER A 153 -10.22 7.56 -9.66
C SER A 153 -11.26 6.88 -8.76
N ARG A 154 -12.49 6.74 -9.22
CA ARG A 154 -13.57 6.07 -8.47
C ARG A 154 -13.30 4.56 -8.37
N GLY A 155 -12.86 3.92 -9.45
CA GLY A 155 -12.45 2.51 -9.48
C GLY A 155 -11.35 2.24 -8.46
N MET A 156 -10.28 3.03 -8.47
CA MET A 156 -9.18 2.90 -7.52
C MET A 156 -9.61 3.07 -6.06
N LYS A 157 -10.41 4.10 -5.77
CA LYS A 157 -10.95 4.33 -4.42
C LYS A 157 -11.82 3.17 -3.95
N TYR A 158 -12.59 2.56 -4.84
CA TYR A 158 -13.40 1.41 -4.53
C TYR A 158 -12.55 0.17 -4.23
N LEU A 159 -11.58 -0.16 -5.10
CA LEU A 159 -10.67 -1.29 -4.91
C LEU A 159 -9.93 -1.21 -3.58
N LEU A 160 -9.31 -0.08 -3.28
CA LEU A 160 -8.54 0.07 -2.04
C LEU A 160 -9.44 0.34 -0.84
N GLY A 161 -10.39 1.26 -0.95
CA GLY A 161 -11.18 1.72 0.18
C GLY A 161 -12.11 0.64 0.71
N GLU A 162 -12.87 -0.04 -0.18
CA GLU A 162 -13.88 -1.00 0.24
C GLU A 162 -13.29 -2.39 0.54
N TYR A 163 -12.32 -2.84 -0.24
CA TYR A 163 -11.84 -4.23 -0.13
C TYR A 163 -10.51 -4.39 0.59
N PHE A 164 -9.66 -3.37 0.62
CA PHE A 164 -8.34 -3.50 1.21
C PHE A 164 -8.18 -2.73 2.53
N LEU A 165 -8.50 -1.44 2.54
CA LEU A 165 -8.25 -0.58 3.70
C LEU A 165 -9.32 -0.70 4.80
N LYS A 166 -10.54 -1.17 4.47
CA LYS A 166 -11.58 -1.46 5.48
C LYS A 166 -11.39 -2.76 6.24
N GLN A 167 -10.58 -3.68 5.75
CA GLN A 167 -10.26 -4.90 6.49
C GLN A 167 -9.39 -4.53 7.69
N LYS A 168 -9.90 -4.81 8.89
CA LYS A 168 -9.22 -4.59 10.18
C LYS A 168 -8.28 -5.74 10.50
#